data_bc43732d1492565783035bfb37c31743
#
_entry.id   bc43732d1492565783035bfb37c31743
#
_cell.length_a   1.000
_cell.length_b   1.000
_cell.length_c   1.000
_cell.angle_alpha   90.00
_cell.angle_beta   90.00
_cell.angle_gamma   90.00
#
_symmetry.space_group_name_H-M   'P 1'
#
loop_
_entity.id
_entity.type
_entity.pdbx_description
1 polymer ?
#
loop_
_entity_poly.entity_id
_entity_poly.type
_entity_poly.pdbx_seq_one_letter_code
_entity_poly.pdbx_strand_id
1 'polypeptide(L)'
;LRNECSRFFMCFPAGYKVTNSDVEQILSHNREESAFTMFDAMLESLPPAKRLENSLSILQKILLSKKDNSPVVIIAGLVSCFRRLSMWQTIHSQGHIPSDIELKSNGFSSKTAQRQYAKAAKLWTPGHVAAILALLAKTDLEIRSTGSLFQENQLTLMLYEIILKNGAYCARYETD
;
A
#
# COMPACT_ATOMS: atom_id res chain seq x y z
N LEU A 1 2.63 -1.38 21.25
CA LEU A 1 4.05 -0.95 21.34
C LEU A 1 4.78 -1.62 22.50
N ARG A 2 4.28 -1.57 23.76
CA ARG A 2 4.97 -2.13 24.95
C ARG A 2 5.14 -3.64 24.88
N ASN A 3 4.13 -4.37 24.44
CA ASN A 3 4.16 -5.84 24.29
C ASN A 3 5.07 -6.32 23.14
N GLU A 4 5.19 -5.54 22.08
CA GLU A 4 6.06 -5.86 20.94
C GLU A 4 7.53 -5.62 21.27
N CYS A 5 7.85 -4.53 21.97
CA CYS A 5 9.20 -4.31 22.47
C CYS A 5 9.62 -5.42 23.45
N SER A 6 8.73 -5.84 24.36
CA SER A 6 9.03 -6.94 25.28
C SER A 6 9.32 -8.25 24.55
N ARG A 7 8.53 -8.61 23.51
CA ARG A 7 8.77 -9.79 22.67
C ARG A 7 10.08 -9.69 21.90
N PHE A 8 10.41 -8.51 21.38
CA PHE A 8 11.66 -8.26 20.69
C PHE A 8 12.87 -8.51 21.60
N PHE A 9 12.86 -7.97 22.83
CA PHE A 9 13.96 -8.16 23.77
C PHE A 9 14.07 -9.60 24.29
N MET A 10 13.00 -10.39 24.29
CA MET A 10 13.05 -11.82 24.62
C MET A 10 13.80 -12.67 23.59
N CYS A 11 14.04 -12.17 22.39
CA CYS A 11 14.81 -12.88 21.36
C CYS A 11 16.32 -12.83 21.59
N PHE A 12 16.81 -12.04 22.56
CA PHE A 12 18.23 -11.83 22.81
C PHE A 12 18.63 -12.29 24.21
N PRO A 13 19.83 -12.87 24.39
CA PRO A 13 20.34 -13.20 25.70
C PRO A 13 20.59 -11.93 26.53
N ALA A 14 20.51 -12.08 27.86
CA ALA A 14 20.75 -10.98 28.80
C ALA A 14 22.15 -10.36 28.58
N GLY A 15 22.21 -9.03 28.43
CA GLY A 15 23.44 -8.30 28.18
C GLY A 15 23.86 -8.16 26.72
N TYR A 16 23.10 -8.71 25.77
CA TYR A 16 23.37 -8.53 24.33
C TYR A 16 23.09 -7.07 23.89
N LYS A 17 24.05 -6.47 23.20
CA LYS A 17 23.87 -5.14 22.58
C LYS A 17 23.17 -5.30 21.23
N VAL A 18 21.89 -4.99 21.20
CA VAL A 18 21.08 -5.00 19.99
C VAL A 18 21.61 -3.97 18.99
N THR A 19 21.87 -4.42 17.76
CA THR A 19 22.30 -3.59 16.64
C THR A 19 21.13 -3.21 15.75
N ASN A 20 21.30 -2.16 14.91
CA ASN A 20 20.29 -1.81 13.90
C ASN A 20 20.01 -2.97 12.93
N SER A 21 21.01 -3.80 12.63
CA SER A 21 20.86 -4.99 11.78
C SER A 21 19.96 -6.04 12.43
N ASP A 22 20.08 -6.27 13.74
CA ASP A 22 19.23 -7.21 14.49
C ASP A 22 17.78 -6.72 14.49
N VAL A 23 17.59 -5.40 14.67
CA VAL A 23 16.27 -4.77 14.62
C VAL A 23 15.65 -4.94 13.24
N GLU A 24 16.39 -4.68 12.17
CA GLU A 24 15.91 -4.85 10.79
C GLU A 24 15.61 -6.32 10.48
N GLN A 25 16.45 -7.26 10.93
CA GLN A 25 16.29 -8.67 10.66
C GLN A 25 15.07 -9.26 11.39
N ILE A 26 14.85 -8.91 12.65
CA ILE A 26 13.69 -9.40 13.42
C ILE A 26 12.40 -8.70 13.00
N LEU A 27 12.43 -7.39 12.72
CA LEU A 27 11.26 -6.66 12.24
C LEU A 27 10.92 -7.00 10.78
N SER A 28 11.91 -7.33 9.95
CA SER A 28 11.63 -7.78 8.57
C SER A 28 11.01 -9.18 8.54
N HIS A 29 11.40 -10.09 9.46
CA HIS A 29 10.76 -11.40 9.61
C HIS A 29 9.34 -11.32 10.19
N ASN A 30 9.05 -10.27 10.96
CA ASN A 30 7.72 -9.96 11.52
C ASN A 30 6.98 -8.87 10.75
N ARG A 31 7.44 -8.49 9.56
CA ARG A 31 6.66 -7.64 8.66
C ARG A 31 5.46 -8.45 8.19
N GLU A 32 4.39 -8.35 8.96
CA GLU A 32 3.10 -8.85 8.55
C GLU A 32 2.77 -8.27 7.18
N GLU A 33 2.42 -9.13 6.26
CA GLU A 33 1.93 -8.70 4.97
C GLU A 33 0.74 -7.77 5.20
N SER A 34 0.73 -6.64 4.56
CA SER A 34 -0.25 -5.58 4.76
C SER A 34 -0.55 -4.87 3.44
N ALA A 35 -1.54 -4.00 3.45
CA ALA A 35 -1.82 -3.13 2.30
C ALA A 35 -0.59 -2.30 1.88
N PHE A 36 0.31 -1.97 2.81
CA PHE A 36 1.54 -1.23 2.51
C PHE A 36 2.56 -2.09 1.77
N THR A 37 2.77 -3.34 2.20
CA THR A 37 3.64 -4.29 1.48
C THR A 37 3.07 -4.63 0.10
N MET A 38 1.75 -4.70 -0.03
CA MET A 38 1.07 -4.87 -1.31
C MET A 38 1.30 -3.65 -2.22
N PHE A 39 1.19 -2.43 -1.68
CA PHE A 39 1.50 -1.21 -2.43
C PHE A 39 2.97 -1.19 -2.90
N ASP A 40 3.92 -1.62 -2.06
CA ASP A 40 5.33 -1.75 -2.44
C ASP A 40 5.53 -2.73 -3.61
N ALA A 41 4.85 -3.89 -3.58
CA ALA A 41 4.91 -4.87 -4.67
C ALA A 41 4.36 -4.31 -6.00
N MET A 42 3.33 -3.46 -5.94
CA MET A 42 2.83 -2.77 -7.13
C MET A 42 3.86 -1.81 -7.74
N LEU A 43 4.82 -1.31 -6.95
CA LEU A 43 5.85 -0.37 -7.38
C LEU A 43 7.13 -1.07 -7.87
N GLU A 44 7.24 -2.37 -7.82
CA GLU A 44 8.42 -3.09 -8.27
C GLU A 44 8.73 -2.79 -9.75
N SER A 45 10.03 -2.76 -10.08
CA SER A 45 10.50 -2.50 -11.45
C SER A 45 10.38 -3.77 -12.31
N LEU A 46 9.16 -4.34 -12.36
CA LEU A 46 8.81 -5.57 -13.05
C LEU A 46 7.68 -5.30 -14.08
N PRO A 47 7.51 -6.20 -15.05
CA PRO A 47 6.36 -6.15 -15.96
C PRO A 47 5.03 -6.13 -15.17
N PRO A 48 3.98 -5.47 -15.68
CA PRO A 48 2.69 -5.35 -14.98
C PRO A 48 2.10 -6.70 -14.54
N ALA A 49 2.18 -7.74 -15.37
CA ALA A 49 1.70 -9.08 -15.03
C ALA A 49 2.43 -9.67 -13.80
N LYS A 50 3.76 -9.45 -13.71
CA LYS A 50 4.54 -9.95 -12.56
C LYS A 50 4.27 -9.16 -11.28
N ARG A 51 4.05 -7.84 -11.39
CA ARG A 51 3.60 -7.02 -10.27
C ARG A 51 2.24 -7.47 -9.74
N LEU A 52 1.32 -7.83 -10.64
CA LEU A 52 0.02 -8.39 -10.27
C LEU A 52 0.18 -9.72 -9.54
N GLU A 53 0.96 -10.66 -10.08
CA GLU A 53 1.24 -11.95 -9.44
C GLU A 53 1.79 -11.79 -8.02
N ASN A 54 2.79 -10.91 -7.83
CA ASN A 54 3.37 -10.63 -6.51
C ASN A 54 2.31 -10.03 -5.56
N SER A 55 1.52 -9.06 -6.03
CA SER A 55 0.46 -8.43 -5.24
C SER A 55 -0.64 -9.42 -4.84
N LEU A 56 -1.02 -10.34 -5.72
CA LEU A 56 -1.99 -11.40 -5.43
C LEU A 56 -1.43 -12.40 -4.41
N SER A 57 -0.15 -12.77 -4.51
CA SER A 57 0.51 -13.62 -3.52
C SER A 57 0.49 -12.98 -2.13
N ILE A 58 0.72 -11.66 -2.03
CA ILE A 58 0.62 -10.93 -0.77
C ILE A 58 -0.82 -10.89 -0.27
N LEU A 59 -1.80 -10.61 -1.15
CA LEU A 59 -3.22 -10.64 -0.80
C LEU A 59 -3.62 -11.97 -0.17
N GLN A 60 -3.25 -13.09 -0.79
CA GLN A 60 -3.55 -14.43 -0.26
C GLN A 60 -2.93 -14.65 1.13
N LYS A 61 -1.68 -14.24 1.34
CA LYS A 61 -1.03 -14.32 2.66
C LYS A 61 -1.75 -13.50 3.72
N ILE A 62 -2.22 -12.28 3.35
CA ILE A 62 -3.00 -11.43 4.24
C ILE A 62 -4.30 -12.14 4.63
N LEU A 63 -5.05 -12.65 3.66
CA LEU A 63 -6.35 -13.30 3.89
C LEU A 63 -6.22 -14.61 4.69
N LEU A 64 -5.13 -15.34 4.53
CA LEU A 64 -4.84 -16.57 5.29
C LEU A 64 -4.31 -16.29 6.70
N SER A 65 -3.87 -15.08 7.00
CA SER A 65 -3.35 -14.75 8.33
C SER A 65 -4.49 -14.73 9.35
N LYS A 66 -4.25 -15.30 10.54
CA LYS A 66 -5.27 -15.40 11.64
C LYS A 66 -5.58 -14.07 12.34
N LYS A 67 -5.03 -12.96 11.87
CA LYS A 67 -5.33 -11.62 12.41
C LYS A 67 -6.50 -10.98 11.66
N ASP A 68 -7.16 -10.01 12.29
CA ASP A 68 -8.30 -9.23 11.77
C ASP A 68 -7.95 -8.43 10.48
N ASN A 69 -7.51 -9.14 9.44
CA ASN A 69 -7.24 -8.56 8.13
C ASN A 69 -8.52 -8.65 7.27
N SER A 70 -9.55 -7.93 7.70
CA SER A 70 -10.77 -7.85 6.91
C SER A 70 -10.48 -7.16 5.56
N PRO A 71 -11.18 -7.54 4.48
CA PRO A 71 -11.09 -6.89 3.18
C PRO A 71 -11.19 -5.35 3.26
N VAL A 72 -12.01 -4.84 4.15
CA VAL A 72 -12.19 -3.40 4.39
C VAL A 72 -10.90 -2.75 4.90
N VAL A 73 -10.14 -3.42 5.77
CA VAL A 73 -8.85 -2.91 6.28
C VAL A 73 -7.81 -2.86 5.16
N ILE A 74 -7.80 -3.84 4.26
CA ILE A 74 -6.91 -3.85 3.10
C ILE A 74 -7.21 -2.65 2.19
N ILE A 75 -8.48 -2.42 1.86
CA ILE A 75 -8.91 -1.29 1.04
C ILE A 75 -8.55 0.04 1.72
N ALA A 76 -8.84 0.19 3.01
CA ALA A 76 -8.52 1.40 3.77
C ALA A 76 -7.01 1.72 3.74
N GLY A 77 -6.16 0.70 3.85
CA GLY A 77 -4.71 0.83 3.72
C GLY A 77 -4.28 1.29 2.32
N LEU A 78 -4.85 0.71 1.27
CA LEU A 78 -4.59 1.14 -0.12
C LEU A 78 -5.10 2.56 -0.37
N VAL A 79 -6.29 2.92 0.11
CA VAL A 79 -6.80 4.30 0.04
C VAL A 79 -5.82 5.28 0.68
N SER A 80 -5.26 4.93 1.85
CA SER A 80 -4.24 5.75 2.51
C SER A 80 -3.00 5.94 1.63
N CYS A 81 -2.50 4.87 0.99
CA CYS A 81 -1.36 4.94 0.09
C CYS A 81 -1.63 5.85 -1.13
N PHE A 82 -2.77 5.68 -1.80
CA PHE A 82 -3.11 6.46 -2.99
C PHE A 82 -3.47 7.93 -2.67
N ARG A 83 -4.07 8.22 -1.51
CA ARG A 83 -4.26 9.61 -1.04
C ARG A 83 -2.91 10.29 -0.77
N ARG A 84 -1.95 9.59 -0.18
CA ARG A 84 -0.59 10.12 -0.01
C ARG A 84 0.11 10.32 -1.35
N LEU A 85 -0.11 9.44 -2.33
CA LEU A 85 0.41 9.63 -3.68
C LEU A 85 -0.19 10.88 -4.34
N SER A 86 -1.49 11.10 -4.22
CA SER A 86 -2.15 12.32 -4.70
C SER A 86 -1.54 13.58 -4.07
N MET A 87 -1.33 13.55 -2.74
CA MET A 87 -0.67 14.66 -2.05
C MET A 87 0.77 14.89 -2.54
N TRP A 88 1.54 13.82 -2.75
CA TRP A 88 2.87 13.90 -3.34
C TRP A 88 2.86 14.59 -4.71
N GLN A 89 1.94 14.18 -5.59
CA GLN A 89 1.78 14.75 -6.92
C GLN A 89 1.39 16.24 -6.85
N THR A 90 0.48 16.61 -5.95
CA THR A 90 0.05 18.01 -5.75
C THR A 90 1.22 18.89 -5.33
N ILE A 91 2.04 18.47 -4.37
CA ILE A 91 3.21 19.22 -3.91
C ILE A 91 4.20 19.45 -5.08
N HIS A 92 4.42 18.44 -5.93
CA HIS A 92 5.36 18.52 -7.05
C HIS A 92 4.78 19.19 -8.30
N SER A 93 3.46 19.43 -8.37
CA SER A 93 2.81 20.11 -9.49
C SER A 93 2.86 21.64 -9.40
N GLN A 94 3.27 22.20 -8.26
CA GLN A 94 3.28 23.66 -8.01
C GLN A 94 4.42 24.41 -8.70
N GLY A 95 5.18 23.74 -9.58
CA GLY A 95 6.21 24.40 -10.40
C GLY A 95 7.52 24.73 -9.69
N HIS A 96 7.66 24.34 -8.41
CA HIS A 96 8.91 24.45 -7.65
C HIS A 96 9.35 23.08 -7.13
N ILE A 97 10.63 22.96 -6.79
CA ILE A 97 11.15 21.78 -6.12
C ILE A 97 10.82 21.92 -4.63
N PRO A 98 9.99 21.02 -4.06
CA PRO A 98 9.60 21.13 -2.67
C PRO A 98 10.80 21.01 -1.73
N SER A 99 10.84 21.88 -0.71
CA SER A 99 11.89 21.85 0.31
C SER A 99 11.74 20.66 1.25
N ASP A 100 12.83 20.26 1.93
CA ASP A 100 12.78 19.18 2.94
C ASP A 100 11.80 19.52 4.10
N ILE A 101 11.61 20.80 4.43
CA ILE A 101 10.66 21.24 5.45
C ILE A 101 9.23 21.01 4.96
N GLU A 102 8.92 21.39 3.73
CA GLU A 102 7.62 21.21 3.11
C GLU A 102 7.27 19.71 2.96
N LEU A 103 8.22 18.87 2.55
CA LEU A 103 8.02 17.43 2.50
C LEU A 103 7.75 16.84 3.88
N LYS A 104 8.48 17.27 4.91
CA LYS A 104 8.26 16.81 6.30
C LYS A 104 6.90 17.24 6.85
N SER A 105 6.48 18.48 6.63
CA SER A 105 5.18 18.99 7.10
C SER A 105 4.00 18.25 6.46
N ASN A 106 4.18 17.74 5.22
CA ASN A 106 3.21 16.94 4.51
C ASN A 106 3.36 15.41 4.77
N GLY A 107 4.15 15.02 5.79
CA GLY A 107 4.28 13.62 6.20
C GLY A 107 5.28 12.78 5.41
N PHE A 108 6.11 13.39 4.56
CA PHE A 108 7.19 12.73 3.79
C PHE A 108 8.56 12.92 4.45
N SER A 109 8.66 12.63 5.74
CA SER A 109 9.89 12.81 6.51
C SER A 109 10.99 11.79 6.16
N SER A 110 10.60 10.57 5.77
CA SER A 110 11.53 9.49 5.45
C SER A 110 11.98 9.54 3.98
N LYS A 111 13.29 9.47 3.74
CA LYS A 111 13.86 9.36 2.37
C LYS A 111 13.38 8.12 1.64
N THR A 112 13.09 7.03 2.36
CA THR A 112 12.50 5.82 1.79
C THR A 112 11.10 6.09 1.27
N ALA A 113 10.24 6.75 2.06
CA ALA A 113 8.90 7.14 1.64
C ALA A 113 8.95 8.10 0.43
N GLN A 114 9.85 9.09 0.45
CA GLN A 114 10.04 10.00 -0.70
C GLN A 114 10.37 9.24 -1.98
N ARG A 115 11.31 8.29 -1.93
CA ARG A 115 11.68 7.44 -3.09
C ARG A 115 10.52 6.57 -3.56
N GLN A 116 9.76 6.00 -2.64
CA GLN A 116 8.58 5.18 -2.91
C GLN A 116 7.52 6.00 -3.67
N TYR A 117 7.14 7.17 -3.16
CA TYR A 117 6.13 8.01 -3.81
C TYR A 117 6.63 8.66 -5.09
N ALA A 118 7.92 9.00 -5.22
CA ALA A 118 8.52 9.42 -6.47
C ALA A 118 8.45 8.31 -7.55
N LYS A 119 8.64 7.05 -7.15
CA LYS A 119 8.49 5.89 -8.04
C LYS A 119 7.03 5.67 -8.43
N ALA A 120 6.10 5.76 -7.48
CA ALA A 120 4.68 5.65 -7.72
C ALA A 120 4.15 6.73 -8.69
N ALA A 121 4.60 7.97 -8.55
CA ALA A 121 4.22 9.08 -9.42
C ALA A 121 4.68 8.91 -10.88
N LYS A 122 5.69 8.07 -11.14
CA LYS A 122 6.10 7.68 -12.51
C LYS A 122 5.17 6.63 -13.12
N LEU A 123 4.52 5.81 -12.30
CA LEU A 123 3.62 4.76 -12.76
C LEU A 123 2.20 5.29 -13.00
N TRP A 124 1.72 6.16 -12.12
CA TRP A 124 0.36 6.65 -12.15
C TRP A 124 0.32 8.17 -12.24
N THR A 125 -0.38 8.66 -13.25
CA THR A 125 -0.70 10.09 -13.40
C THR A 125 -1.74 10.52 -12.35
N PRO A 126 -1.94 11.83 -12.09
CA PRO A 126 -3.01 12.31 -11.21
C PRO A 126 -4.40 11.79 -11.59
N GLY A 127 -4.70 11.71 -12.91
CA GLY A 127 -5.95 11.12 -13.41
C GLY A 127 -6.08 9.64 -13.08
N HIS A 128 -5.00 8.85 -13.22
CA HIS A 128 -4.99 7.44 -12.79
C HIS A 128 -5.22 7.31 -11.28
N VAL A 129 -4.62 8.16 -10.47
CA VAL A 129 -4.80 8.13 -9.00
C VAL A 129 -6.24 8.45 -8.62
N ALA A 130 -6.88 9.42 -9.28
CA ALA A 130 -8.29 9.72 -9.07
C ALA A 130 -9.20 8.52 -9.44
N ALA A 131 -8.97 7.89 -10.59
CA ALA A 131 -9.70 6.71 -11.02
C ALA A 131 -9.51 5.53 -10.04
N ILE A 132 -8.27 5.30 -9.56
CA ILE A 132 -7.97 4.25 -8.58
C ILE A 132 -8.68 4.52 -7.25
N LEU A 133 -8.73 5.76 -6.77
CA LEU A 133 -9.45 6.10 -5.55
C LEU A 133 -10.97 5.89 -5.70
N ALA A 134 -11.54 6.19 -6.86
CA ALA A 134 -12.95 5.91 -7.16
C ALA A 134 -13.21 4.39 -7.21
N LEU A 135 -12.32 3.61 -7.84
CA LEU A 135 -12.37 2.15 -7.84
C LEU A 135 -12.34 1.57 -6.43
N LEU A 136 -11.42 2.03 -5.57
CA LEU A 136 -11.32 1.58 -4.18
C LEU A 136 -12.60 1.88 -3.39
N ALA A 137 -13.19 3.06 -3.58
CA ALA A 137 -14.46 3.42 -2.92
C ALA A 137 -15.61 2.52 -3.41
N LYS A 138 -15.69 2.24 -4.71
CA LYS A 138 -16.68 1.31 -5.28
C LYS A 138 -16.51 -0.08 -4.71
N THR A 139 -15.29 -0.62 -4.70
CA THR A 139 -15.01 -1.95 -4.17
C THR A 139 -15.33 -2.06 -2.67
N ASP A 140 -15.09 -1.00 -1.87
CA ASP A 140 -15.47 -0.98 -0.44
C ASP A 140 -17.00 -1.11 -0.27
N LEU A 141 -17.79 -0.41 -1.09
CA LEU A 141 -19.25 -0.54 -1.09
C LEU A 141 -19.72 -1.94 -1.51
N GLU A 142 -19.13 -2.49 -2.55
CA GLU A 142 -19.44 -3.83 -3.05
C GLU A 142 -19.13 -4.91 -2.02
N ILE A 143 -17.97 -4.84 -1.36
CA ILE A 143 -17.57 -5.79 -0.30
C ILE A 143 -18.52 -5.74 0.91
N ARG A 144 -19.03 -4.55 1.26
CA ARG A 144 -19.99 -4.40 2.36
C ARG A 144 -21.38 -4.90 2.01
N SER A 145 -21.77 -4.86 0.73
CA SER A 145 -23.09 -5.27 0.26
C SER A 145 -23.17 -6.74 -0.15
N THR A 146 -22.01 -7.35 -0.50
CA THR A 146 -21.92 -8.73 -0.97
C THR A 146 -21.50 -9.66 0.17
N GLY A 147 -22.01 -10.89 0.15
CA GLY A 147 -21.59 -11.91 1.12
C GLY A 147 -20.10 -12.25 1.03
N SER A 148 -19.56 -12.81 2.11
CA SER A 148 -18.13 -13.13 2.28
C SER A 148 -17.52 -13.98 1.16
N LEU A 149 -18.33 -14.77 0.47
CA LEU A 149 -17.90 -15.68 -0.61
C LEU A 149 -17.29 -14.96 -1.82
N PHE A 150 -17.66 -13.70 -2.08
CA PHE A 150 -17.20 -12.96 -3.27
C PHE A 150 -16.12 -11.91 -2.95
N GLN A 151 -15.79 -11.70 -1.69
CA GLN A 151 -14.87 -10.64 -1.27
C GLN A 151 -13.46 -10.82 -1.84
N GLU A 152 -12.96 -12.05 -1.87
CA GLU A 152 -11.63 -12.35 -2.44
C GLU A 152 -11.58 -12.07 -3.94
N ASN A 153 -12.64 -12.47 -4.67
CA ASN A 153 -12.74 -12.21 -6.10
C ASN A 153 -12.78 -10.70 -6.40
N GLN A 154 -13.51 -9.93 -5.60
CA GLN A 154 -13.59 -8.48 -5.74
C GLN A 154 -12.23 -7.82 -5.47
N LEU A 155 -11.50 -8.24 -4.44
CA LEU A 155 -10.14 -7.75 -4.18
C LEU A 155 -9.17 -8.13 -5.30
N THR A 156 -9.28 -9.34 -5.84
CA THR A 156 -8.47 -9.79 -6.98
C THR A 156 -8.73 -8.94 -8.22
N LEU A 157 -9.99 -8.69 -8.54
CA LEU A 157 -10.39 -7.84 -9.68
C LEU A 157 -9.91 -6.40 -9.47
N MET A 158 -10.08 -5.85 -8.29
CA MET A 158 -9.58 -4.53 -7.92
C MET A 158 -8.06 -4.39 -8.16
N LEU A 159 -7.26 -5.37 -7.73
CA LEU A 159 -5.80 -5.36 -7.97
C LEU A 159 -5.46 -5.42 -9.46
N TYR A 160 -6.18 -6.25 -10.22
CA TYR A 160 -6.06 -6.32 -11.67
C TYR A 160 -6.32 -4.95 -12.32
N GLU A 161 -7.40 -4.28 -11.94
CA GLU A 161 -7.79 -2.98 -12.49
C GLU A 161 -6.80 -1.87 -12.10
N ILE A 162 -6.26 -1.88 -10.87
CA ILE A 162 -5.23 -0.93 -10.44
C ILE A 162 -3.95 -1.12 -11.27
N ILE A 163 -3.45 -2.35 -11.38
CA ILE A 163 -2.11 -2.62 -11.90
C ILE A 163 -2.09 -2.65 -13.44
N LEU A 164 -3.09 -3.24 -14.08
CA LEU A 164 -3.12 -3.41 -15.53
C LEU A 164 -3.97 -2.36 -16.25
N LYS A 165 -4.97 -1.80 -15.59
CA LYS A 165 -5.91 -0.83 -16.17
C LYS A 165 -5.74 0.58 -15.62
N ASN A 166 -4.85 0.80 -14.63
CA ASN A 166 -4.63 2.09 -13.95
C ASN A 166 -5.94 2.72 -13.42
N GLY A 167 -6.88 1.90 -12.98
CA GLY A 167 -8.21 2.35 -12.54
C GLY A 167 -9.17 2.77 -13.67
N ALA A 168 -8.80 2.57 -14.92
CA ALA A 168 -9.57 3.08 -16.07
C ALA A 168 -11.01 2.51 -16.19
N TYR A 169 -11.31 1.41 -15.50
CA TYR A 169 -12.66 0.84 -15.51
C TYR A 169 -13.70 1.78 -14.90
N CYS A 170 -13.36 2.49 -13.82
CA CYS A 170 -14.26 3.48 -13.21
C CYS A 170 -14.55 4.68 -14.12
N ALA A 171 -13.62 5.08 -14.98
CA ALA A 171 -13.80 6.21 -15.89
C ALA A 171 -14.87 5.96 -16.97
N ARG A 172 -15.22 4.70 -17.26
CA ARG A 172 -16.25 4.35 -18.26
C ARG A 172 -17.69 4.44 -17.74
N TYR A 173 -17.88 4.49 -16.41
CA TYR A 173 -19.21 4.58 -15.80
C TYR A 173 -19.62 6.02 -15.47
N GLU A 174 -18.69 6.98 -15.57
CA GLU A 174 -18.96 8.41 -15.31
C GLU A 174 -19.34 9.19 -16.61
N THR A 175 -19.33 8.53 -17.78
CA THR A 175 -19.55 9.18 -19.09
C THR A 175 -20.86 8.78 -19.79
N ASP A 176 -21.72 7.98 -19.15
CA ASP A 176 -23.09 7.67 -19.55
C ASP A 176 -24.09 8.20 -18.50
#